data_b9a355c4aa55b7b83b39b2901229e572
#
_entry.id   b9a355c4aa55b7b83b39b2901229e572
#
_cell.length_a   1.000
_cell.length_b   1.000
_cell.length_c   1.000
_cell.angle_alpha   90.00
_cell.angle_beta   90.00
_cell.angle_gamma   90.00
#
_symmetry.space_group_name_H-M   'P 1'
#
loop_
_entity.id
_entity.type
_entity.pdbx_description
1 polymer ?
#
loop_
_entity_poly.entity_id
_entity_poly.type
_entity_poly.pdbx_seq_one_letter_code
_entity_poly.pdbx_strand_id
1 'polypeptide(L)'
;MKRIPARPDMGHLKKQAKQLLAAYRSGSAQAMEQLRSHLPAAKGLADEALAAKGLRLHDAQSCVAREHGFASWSELSGYVEACQRLAADPEKSRLHWLALVYAGDVAGGTHRAQPALARRLLDERPELAGSDGSDPWVACATGNLAVLREAGRNDPGWLRRAGWPLALPPLIAVTHSCLLRLPEFTEHLHACARWLLDAGADPLQTIGNRWPPASLQSPSDTERLSALYGAAGQNHDAQLTQMLLQAGADPNDGESLYHSLEGTPASRECTRLLLQAGARVDGSNALFRVLDLDDVQALRLLLDHGADPNEDNGQGEWGRPLLWAIRRRRSPAHVQALLDAGADPSVRTPQGLRAAALARRFGLADVAALLEQAAGSEPTTPQEQLLAACAVGDAAQARRLAAAHPGLLQGLAPEQLRMLPELAALGCMDAVRCMVELGWPIAARGGDWDASALNQAVFRGDAAMSRFLLEHGAQWTELHGYGDNCAGTLCWASLNRPESTEPGGGDWLGCAQALIDHGMPLARPDPEAPGCVLIDGSRQRYPEEIADLLLGVDAD
;
A
#
# COMPACT_ATOMS: atom_id res chain seq x y z
N MET A 1 5.49 -5.69 31.24
CA MET A 1 6.17 -5.61 29.93
C MET A 1 7.56 -6.23 30.09
N LYS A 2 7.86 -7.24 29.31
CA LYS A 2 9.13 -7.97 29.38
C LYS A 2 10.22 -7.17 28.65
N ARG A 3 11.36 -6.95 29.29
CA ARG A 3 12.44 -6.14 28.71
C ARG A 3 13.17 -6.95 27.61
N ILE A 4 13.38 -6.33 26.45
CA ILE A 4 14.19 -6.93 25.40
C ILE A 4 15.67 -6.81 25.78
N PRO A 5 16.51 -7.85 25.55
CA PRO A 5 17.95 -7.77 25.74
C PRO A 5 18.59 -6.66 24.88
N ALA A 6 19.72 -6.12 25.32
CA ALA A 6 20.46 -5.09 24.57
C ALA A 6 20.94 -5.57 23.18
N ARG A 7 21.07 -6.87 22.99
CA ARG A 7 21.32 -7.52 21.69
C ARG A 7 20.22 -8.54 21.44
N PRO A 8 19.09 -8.12 20.88
CA PRO A 8 17.99 -9.02 20.63
C PRO A 8 18.30 -9.97 19.46
N ASP A 9 17.81 -11.20 19.58
CA ASP A 9 17.99 -12.25 18.57
C ASP A 9 16.63 -12.77 18.11
N MET A 10 16.37 -12.67 16.81
CA MET A 10 15.11 -13.13 16.20
C MET A 10 14.94 -14.63 16.31
N GLY A 11 15.99 -15.43 16.22
CA GLY A 11 15.90 -16.89 16.37
C GLY A 11 15.40 -17.29 17.75
N HIS A 12 15.83 -16.55 18.79
CA HIS A 12 15.33 -16.79 20.16
C HIS A 12 13.85 -16.43 20.31
N LEU A 13 13.41 -15.29 19.74
CA LEU A 13 12.01 -14.86 19.79
C LEU A 13 11.10 -15.79 18.98
N LYS A 14 11.54 -16.26 17.82
CA LYS A 14 10.86 -17.27 17.01
C LYS A 14 10.69 -18.59 17.80
N LYS A 15 11.75 -19.04 18.47
CA LYS A 15 11.68 -20.22 19.33
C LYS A 15 10.69 -20.05 20.47
N GLN A 16 10.62 -18.86 21.08
CA GLN A 16 9.62 -18.58 22.12
C GLN A 16 8.18 -18.67 21.58
N ALA A 17 7.92 -18.13 20.40
CA ALA A 17 6.59 -18.20 19.78
C ALA A 17 6.19 -19.66 19.45
N LYS A 18 7.11 -20.45 18.87
CA LYS A 18 6.88 -21.88 18.61
C LYS A 18 6.63 -22.67 19.90
N GLN A 19 7.40 -22.41 20.96
CA GLN A 19 7.20 -23.03 22.27
C GLN A 19 5.86 -22.64 22.90
N LEU A 20 5.45 -21.38 22.80
CA LEU A 20 4.14 -20.92 23.29
C LEU A 20 3.00 -21.64 22.55
N LEU A 21 3.09 -21.75 21.23
CA LEU A 21 2.09 -22.47 20.44
C LEU A 21 2.01 -23.96 20.81
N ALA A 22 3.16 -24.64 20.95
CA ALA A 22 3.21 -26.03 21.37
C ALA A 22 2.60 -26.23 22.77
N ALA A 23 2.94 -25.35 23.73
CA ALA A 23 2.37 -25.38 25.07
C ALA A 23 0.85 -25.10 25.07
N TYR A 24 0.36 -24.20 24.23
CA TYR A 24 -1.08 -23.99 24.03
C TYR A 24 -1.76 -25.26 23.50
N ARG A 25 -1.22 -25.87 22.45
CA ARG A 25 -1.76 -27.11 21.87
C ARG A 25 -1.79 -28.29 22.85
N SER A 26 -0.84 -28.32 23.80
CA SER A 26 -0.82 -29.34 24.89
C SER A 26 -1.72 -28.98 26.08
N GLY A 27 -2.47 -27.88 26.04
CA GLY A 27 -3.38 -27.48 27.11
C GLY A 27 -2.70 -26.86 28.33
N SER A 28 -1.49 -26.32 28.21
CA SER A 28 -0.77 -25.69 29.32
C SER A 28 -1.52 -24.48 29.88
N ALA A 29 -1.89 -24.51 31.16
CA ALA A 29 -2.56 -23.40 31.84
C ALA A 29 -1.73 -22.09 31.78
N GLN A 30 -0.40 -22.19 31.86
CA GLN A 30 0.49 -21.05 31.76
C GLN A 30 0.46 -20.42 30.38
N ALA A 31 0.43 -21.22 29.31
CA ALA A 31 0.32 -20.73 27.94
C ALA A 31 -1.05 -20.07 27.71
N MET A 32 -2.14 -20.65 28.20
CA MET A 32 -3.47 -20.07 28.14
C MET A 32 -3.54 -18.69 28.81
N GLU A 33 -2.94 -18.56 30.00
CA GLU A 33 -2.90 -17.28 30.71
C GLU A 33 -2.04 -16.24 30.02
N GLN A 34 -0.89 -16.62 29.43
CA GLN A 34 -0.04 -15.72 28.63
C GLN A 34 -0.77 -15.21 27.40
N LEU A 35 -1.51 -16.08 26.71
CA LEU A 35 -2.31 -15.70 25.53
C LEU A 35 -3.44 -14.75 25.92
N ARG A 36 -4.19 -15.01 27.03
CA ARG A 36 -5.24 -14.10 27.51
C ARG A 36 -4.70 -12.71 27.88
N SER A 37 -3.52 -12.66 28.45
CA SER A 37 -2.91 -11.41 28.91
C SER A 37 -2.44 -10.51 27.75
N HIS A 38 -2.03 -11.10 26.62
CA HIS A 38 -1.33 -10.37 25.57
C HIS A 38 -2.01 -10.45 24.18
N LEU A 39 -2.88 -11.44 23.94
CA LEU A 39 -3.56 -11.58 22.65
C LEU A 39 -5.01 -11.06 22.74
N PRO A 40 -5.38 -9.98 22.04
CA PRO A 40 -6.75 -9.43 22.10
C PRO A 40 -7.84 -10.45 21.79
N ALA A 41 -7.60 -11.34 20.83
CA ALA A 41 -8.53 -12.40 20.43
C ALA A 41 -8.74 -13.49 21.49
N ALA A 42 -7.87 -13.57 22.50
CA ALA A 42 -7.96 -14.53 23.62
C ALA A 42 -8.51 -13.90 24.90
N LYS A 43 -8.61 -12.57 24.96
CA LYS A 43 -9.00 -11.82 26.16
C LYS A 43 -10.40 -12.24 26.68
N GLY A 44 -10.46 -12.66 27.95
CA GLY A 44 -11.71 -13.01 28.60
C GLY A 44 -12.30 -14.38 28.21
N LEU A 45 -11.63 -15.17 27.38
CA LEU A 45 -12.10 -16.51 27.03
C LEU A 45 -11.80 -17.52 28.14
N ALA A 46 -12.75 -18.43 28.39
CA ALA A 46 -12.51 -19.63 29.23
C ALA A 46 -11.56 -20.61 28.52
N ASP A 47 -10.93 -21.52 29.27
CA ASP A 47 -9.93 -22.47 28.73
C ASP A 47 -10.47 -23.29 27.56
N GLU A 48 -11.68 -23.81 27.68
CA GLU A 48 -12.32 -24.60 26.61
C GLU A 48 -12.55 -23.78 25.32
N ALA A 49 -13.04 -22.55 25.47
CA ALA A 49 -13.27 -21.66 24.34
C ALA A 49 -11.97 -21.20 23.68
N LEU A 50 -10.93 -20.97 24.49
CA LEU A 50 -9.62 -20.62 23.98
C LEU A 50 -8.97 -21.81 23.27
N ALA A 51 -9.05 -23.01 23.81
CA ALA A 51 -8.53 -24.24 23.19
C ALA A 51 -9.22 -24.54 21.85
N ALA A 52 -10.55 -24.29 21.76
CA ALA A 52 -11.32 -24.49 20.54
C ALA A 52 -11.01 -23.44 19.43
N LYS A 53 -10.28 -22.36 19.77
CA LYS A 53 -10.02 -21.27 18.83
C LYS A 53 -9.05 -21.62 17.70
N GLY A 54 -8.27 -22.70 17.83
CA GLY A 54 -7.35 -23.16 16.80
C GLY A 54 -6.25 -22.14 16.47
N LEU A 55 -5.64 -21.54 17.52
CA LEU A 55 -4.59 -20.53 17.34
C LEU A 55 -3.41 -21.08 16.53
N ARG A 56 -2.85 -20.19 15.70
CA ARG A 56 -1.74 -20.47 14.78
C ARG A 56 -0.44 -19.76 15.23
N LEU A 57 0.64 -19.97 14.49
CA LEU A 57 1.96 -19.40 14.82
C LEU A 57 1.91 -17.87 14.88
N HIS A 58 1.21 -17.21 13.96
CA HIS A 58 1.08 -15.75 13.97
C HIS A 58 0.39 -15.19 15.23
N ASP A 59 -0.52 -15.95 15.84
CA ASP A 59 -1.15 -15.58 17.12
C ASP A 59 -0.14 -15.64 18.27
N ALA A 60 0.67 -16.70 18.32
CA ALA A 60 1.74 -16.85 19.30
C ALA A 60 2.83 -15.78 19.10
N GLN A 61 3.22 -15.48 17.86
CA GLN A 61 4.13 -14.40 17.52
C GLN A 61 3.57 -13.04 17.97
N SER A 62 2.28 -12.79 17.70
CA SER A 62 1.58 -11.57 18.13
C SER A 62 1.53 -11.44 19.66
N CYS A 63 1.34 -12.56 20.38
CA CYS A 63 1.37 -12.62 21.83
C CYS A 63 2.77 -12.26 22.36
N VAL A 64 3.83 -12.88 21.83
CA VAL A 64 5.22 -12.60 22.21
C VAL A 64 5.57 -11.13 21.92
N ALA A 65 5.19 -10.59 20.78
CA ALA A 65 5.44 -9.19 20.45
C ALA A 65 4.81 -8.25 21.48
N ARG A 66 3.54 -8.47 21.84
CA ARG A 66 2.82 -7.66 22.84
C ARG A 66 3.37 -7.82 24.26
N GLU A 67 3.87 -8.98 24.62
CA GLU A 67 4.59 -9.19 25.89
C GLU A 67 5.80 -8.26 26.03
N HIS A 68 6.48 -8.00 24.89
CA HIS A 68 7.59 -7.06 24.78
C HIS A 68 7.18 -5.60 24.49
N GLY A 69 5.86 -5.31 24.41
CA GLY A 69 5.33 -3.96 24.22
C GLY A 69 5.32 -3.47 22.79
N PHE A 70 5.25 -4.39 21.82
CA PHE A 70 5.02 -4.08 20.41
C PHE A 70 3.58 -4.42 20.01
N ALA A 71 3.00 -3.66 19.11
CA ALA A 71 1.65 -3.92 18.64
C ALA A 71 1.55 -5.16 17.74
N SER A 72 2.64 -5.50 17.04
CA SER A 72 2.70 -6.62 16.11
C SER A 72 4.06 -7.31 16.09
N TRP A 73 4.09 -8.55 15.55
CA TRP A 73 5.34 -9.28 15.28
C TRP A 73 6.23 -8.55 14.29
N SER A 74 5.64 -7.89 13.29
CA SER A 74 6.37 -7.08 12.30
C SER A 74 7.12 -5.92 12.95
N GLU A 75 6.48 -5.21 13.90
CA GLU A 75 7.16 -4.15 14.67
C GLU A 75 8.32 -4.69 15.50
N LEU A 76 8.10 -5.81 16.19
CA LEU A 76 9.16 -6.47 16.96
C LEU A 76 10.33 -6.90 16.06
N SER A 77 10.04 -7.50 14.91
CA SER A 77 11.06 -7.92 13.95
C SER A 77 11.84 -6.72 13.41
N GLY A 78 11.14 -5.67 13.01
CA GLY A 78 11.75 -4.42 12.55
C GLY A 78 12.66 -3.78 13.61
N TYR A 79 12.24 -3.81 14.87
CA TYR A 79 13.05 -3.33 16.00
C TYR A 79 14.33 -4.16 16.15
N VAL A 80 14.23 -5.49 16.13
CA VAL A 80 15.39 -6.40 16.27
C VAL A 80 16.37 -6.20 15.10
N GLU A 81 15.87 -6.14 13.88
CA GLU A 81 16.69 -5.87 12.69
C GLU A 81 17.40 -4.51 12.78
N ALA A 82 16.67 -3.46 13.21
CA ALA A 82 17.26 -2.15 13.40
C ALA A 82 18.37 -2.17 14.46
N CYS A 83 18.13 -2.83 15.62
CA CYS A 83 19.14 -3.00 16.66
C CYS A 83 20.39 -3.75 16.15
N GLN A 84 20.19 -4.77 15.33
CA GLN A 84 21.30 -5.55 14.74
C GLN A 84 22.09 -4.69 13.74
N ARG A 85 21.44 -3.92 12.87
CA ARG A 85 22.10 -2.99 11.93
C ARG A 85 22.90 -1.92 12.66
N LEU A 86 22.31 -1.32 13.71
CA LEU A 86 22.99 -0.31 14.54
C LEU A 86 24.23 -0.90 15.27
N ALA A 87 24.18 -2.17 15.65
CA ALA A 87 25.29 -2.85 16.31
C ALA A 87 26.38 -3.32 15.33
N ALA A 88 26.01 -3.68 14.10
CA ALA A 88 26.94 -4.17 13.08
C ALA A 88 27.83 -3.06 12.49
N ASP A 89 27.32 -1.84 12.38
CA ASP A 89 28.05 -0.69 11.85
C ASP A 89 27.77 0.56 12.72
N PRO A 90 28.52 0.73 13.83
CA PRO A 90 28.36 1.88 14.72
C PRO A 90 28.65 3.23 14.04
N GLU A 91 29.54 3.26 13.03
CA GLU A 91 29.84 4.50 12.29
C GLU A 91 28.68 4.96 11.42
N LYS A 92 27.87 4.02 10.92
CA LYS A 92 26.65 4.29 10.15
C LYS A 92 25.38 4.26 10.98
N SER A 93 25.47 4.07 12.30
CA SER A 93 24.29 3.94 13.16
C SER A 93 23.31 5.11 13.01
N ARG A 94 23.83 6.34 12.92
CA ARG A 94 23.02 7.54 12.68
C ARG A 94 22.32 7.52 11.33
N LEU A 95 23.00 7.12 10.26
CA LEU A 95 22.41 6.97 8.93
C LEU A 95 21.29 5.91 8.94
N HIS A 96 21.53 4.79 9.60
CA HIS A 96 20.52 3.72 9.74
C HIS A 96 19.30 4.19 10.55
N TRP A 97 19.51 5.00 11.59
CA TRP A 97 18.41 5.58 12.35
C TRP A 97 17.65 6.62 11.53
N LEU A 98 18.33 7.51 10.80
CA LEU A 98 17.69 8.49 9.92
C LEU A 98 16.89 7.82 8.79
N ALA A 99 17.27 6.64 8.33
CA ALA A 99 16.47 5.84 7.40
C ALA A 99 15.16 5.30 8.00
N LEU A 100 14.96 5.37 9.32
CA LEU A 100 13.66 5.11 9.96
C LEU A 100 12.82 6.39 10.07
N VAL A 101 13.47 7.55 10.10
CA VAL A 101 12.81 8.87 10.16
C VAL A 101 12.34 9.31 8.78
N TYR A 102 13.11 9.06 7.73
CA TYR A 102 12.84 9.48 6.36
C TYR A 102 12.48 8.30 5.48
N ALA A 103 11.49 8.45 4.61
CA ALA A 103 11.13 7.42 3.64
C ALA A 103 12.18 7.28 2.53
N GLY A 104 12.08 6.22 1.73
CA GLY A 104 13.08 5.84 0.74
C GLY A 104 13.29 6.88 -0.37
N ASP A 105 12.28 7.64 -0.72
CA ASP A 105 12.35 8.76 -1.67
C ASP A 105 13.28 9.89 -1.21
N VAL A 106 13.49 10.01 0.11
CA VAL A 106 14.41 10.97 0.75
C VAL A 106 15.71 10.32 1.18
N ALA A 107 15.66 9.14 1.81
CA ALA A 107 16.82 8.46 2.37
C ALA A 107 17.54 7.54 1.37
N GLY A 108 16.92 7.21 0.25
CA GLY A 108 17.38 6.23 -0.73
C GLY A 108 16.88 4.81 -0.41
N GLY A 109 16.20 4.18 -1.37
CA GLY A 109 15.63 2.83 -1.23
C GLY A 109 14.11 2.79 -1.34
N THR A 110 13.51 1.65 -1.01
CA THR A 110 12.06 1.41 -1.16
C THR A 110 11.32 1.31 0.18
N HIS A 111 12.00 1.64 1.28
CA HIS A 111 11.44 1.50 2.62
C HIS A 111 10.48 2.65 2.96
N ARG A 112 9.51 2.33 3.80
CA ARG A 112 8.64 3.34 4.43
C ARG A 112 9.27 3.83 5.73
N ALA A 113 9.04 5.09 6.08
CA ALA A 113 9.43 5.64 7.37
C ALA A 113 8.71 4.94 8.54
N GLN A 114 9.38 4.81 9.69
CA GLN A 114 8.90 4.06 10.86
C GLN A 114 9.00 4.93 12.13
N PRO A 115 8.12 5.94 12.30
CA PRO A 115 8.25 6.94 13.37
C PRO A 115 8.27 6.34 14.78
N ALA A 116 7.39 5.38 15.07
CA ALA A 116 7.34 4.75 16.39
C ALA A 116 8.64 4.00 16.73
N LEU A 117 9.23 3.33 15.74
CA LEU A 117 10.52 2.64 15.87
C LEU A 117 11.67 3.63 16.03
N ALA A 118 11.69 4.69 15.22
CA ALA A 118 12.69 5.74 15.28
C ALA A 118 12.70 6.41 16.67
N ARG A 119 11.52 6.77 17.20
CA ARG A 119 11.35 7.32 18.55
C ARG A 119 11.85 6.36 19.62
N ARG A 120 11.40 5.11 19.60
CA ARG A 120 11.80 4.11 20.60
C ARG A 120 13.32 3.92 20.66
N LEU A 121 13.97 3.82 19.49
CA LEU A 121 15.42 3.70 19.43
C LEU A 121 16.12 4.94 19.95
N LEU A 122 15.58 6.13 19.72
CA LEU A 122 16.14 7.37 20.25
C LEU A 122 16.00 7.44 21.78
N ASP A 123 14.87 7.01 22.35
CA ASP A 123 14.65 6.94 23.80
C ASP A 123 15.62 5.95 24.47
N GLU A 124 15.92 4.82 23.83
CA GLU A 124 16.81 3.78 24.36
C GLU A 124 18.30 4.05 24.10
N ARG A 125 18.61 4.87 23.08
CA ARG A 125 19.96 5.20 22.60
C ARG A 125 20.08 6.70 22.29
N PRO A 126 20.10 7.56 23.32
CA PRO A 126 20.19 9.00 23.11
C PRO A 126 21.43 9.45 22.32
N GLU A 127 22.49 8.63 22.30
CA GLU A 127 23.70 8.87 21.53
C GLU A 127 23.47 8.92 20.01
N LEU A 128 22.34 8.42 19.50
CA LEU A 128 21.93 8.59 18.10
C LEU A 128 21.70 10.06 17.74
N ALA A 129 21.33 10.88 18.73
CA ALA A 129 21.22 12.35 18.57
C ALA A 129 22.56 13.09 18.59
N GLY A 130 23.67 12.37 18.68
CA GLY A 130 25.00 12.91 18.90
C GLY A 130 25.42 12.81 20.35
N SER A 131 26.73 12.75 20.63
CA SER A 131 27.27 12.54 21.97
C SER A 131 26.88 13.62 22.99
N ASP A 132 26.53 14.80 22.49
CA ASP A 132 26.14 16.01 23.27
C ASP A 132 24.79 16.59 22.82
N GLY A 133 24.10 15.92 21.87
CA GLY A 133 22.84 16.40 21.29
C GLY A 133 22.97 17.62 20.37
N SER A 134 24.19 17.99 19.98
CA SER A 134 24.48 19.21 19.20
C SER A 134 24.49 19.02 17.68
N ASP A 135 24.21 17.80 17.17
CA ASP A 135 24.16 17.55 15.74
C ASP A 135 22.96 18.26 15.07
N PRO A 136 23.19 19.27 14.20
CA PRO A 136 22.12 20.08 13.65
C PRO A 136 21.20 19.29 12.69
N TRP A 137 21.67 18.22 12.07
CA TRP A 137 20.86 17.41 11.17
C TRP A 137 19.92 16.47 11.91
N VAL A 138 20.38 15.90 13.02
CA VAL A 138 19.51 15.16 13.93
C VAL A 138 18.54 16.11 14.63
N ALA A 139 18.98 17.32 14.96
CA ALA A 139 18.14 18.37 15.52
C ALA A 139 16.99 18.77 14.56
N CYS A 140 17.25 18.82 13.25
CA CYS A 140 16.19 18.99 12.24
C CYS A 140 15.19 17.84 12.26
N ALA A 141 15.67 16.59 12.39
CA ALA A 141 14.81 15.42 12.41
C ALA A 141 13.91 15.35 13.66
N THR A 142 14.41 15.83 14.82
CA THR A 142 13.75 15.72 16.14
C THR A 142 13.07 17.00 16.62
N GLY A 143 13.29 18.12 15.96
CA GLY A 143 12.70 19.41 16.34
C GLY A 143 13.45 20.15 17.46
N ASN A 144 14.78 19.97 17.59
CA ASN A 144 15.56 20.70 18.61
C ASN A 144 15.93 22.12 18.13
N LEU A 145 15.02 23.07 18.35
CA LEU A 145 15.14 24.46 17.92
C LEU A 145 16.40 25.17 18.50
N ALA A 146 16.84 24.80 19.69
CA ALA A 146 18.02 25.45 20.31
C ALA A 146 19.28 25.18 19.48
N VAL A 147 19.47 23.92 19.04
CA VAL A 147 20.60 23.53 18.19
C VAL A 147 20.52 24.16 16.80
N LEU A 148 19.32 24.23 16.20
CA LEU A 148 19.13 24.91 14.91
C LEU A 148 19.54 26.40 14.98
N ARG A 149 19.11 27.08 16.04
CA ARG A 149 19.46 28.49 16.26
C ARG A 149 20.96 28.72 16.46
N GLU A 150 21.61 27.78 17.10
CA GLU A 150 23.06 27.84 17.29
C GLU A 150 23.80 27.61 15.96
N ALA A 151 23.39 26.58 15.19
CA ALA A 151 23.94 26.31 13.86
C ALA A 151 23.79 27.51 12.92
N GLY A 152 22.61 28.15 12.89
CA GLY A 152 22.35 29.32 12.06
C GLY A 152 23.11 30.56 12.50
N ARG A 153 23.40 30.73 13.81
CA ARG A 153 24.26 31.82 14.33
C ARG A 153 25.71 31.62 13.93
N ASN A 154 26.18 30.38 14.01
CA ASN A 154 27.59 30.07 13.71
C ASN A 154 27.86 30.08 12.19
N ASP A 155 26.88 29.76 11.38
CA ASP A 155 26.98 29.77 9.92
C ASP A 155 25.62 30.12 9.28
N PRO A 156 25.36 31.39 8.95
CA PRO A 156 24.12 31.80 8.29
C PRO A 156 23.88 31.12 6.94
N GLY A 157 24.92 30.66 6.25
CA GLY A 157 24.81 29.89 5.02
C GLY A 157 24.27 28.45 5.20
N TRP A 158 24.27 27.95 6.44
CA TRP A 158 23.76 26.63 6.79
C TRP A 158 22.30 26.45 6.40
N LEU A 159 21.47 27.48 6.54
CA LEU A 159 20.02 27.45 6.20
C LEU A 159 19.71 26.97 4.78
N ARG A 160 20.63 27.14 3.84
CA ARG A 160 20.45 26.81 2.42
C ARG A 160 21.31 25.65 1.95
N ARG A 161 22.20 25.17 2.81
CA ARG A 161 23.18 24.14 2.45
C ARG A 161 22.70 22.75 2.85
N ALA A 162 22.74 21.83 1.89
CA ALA A 162 22.54 20.42 2.16
C ALA A 162 23.66 19.86 3.05
N GLY A 163 23.31 19.00 4.00
CA GLY A 163 24.24 18.45 4.99
C GLY A 163 24.15 16.95 5.19
N TRP A 164 25.28 16.43 5.62
CA TRP A 164 25.46 15.02 5.94
C TRP A 164 24.57 14.59 7.13
N PRO A 165 24.07 13.32 7.19
CA PRO A 165 24.42 12.21 6.31
C PRO A 165 23.53 12.04 5.08
N LEU A 166 22.36 12.66 5.03
CA LEU A 166 21.39 12.48 3.94
C LEU A 166 21.44 13.60 2.90
N ALA A 167 22.42 14.51 2.97
CA ALA A 167 22.52 15.68 2.09
C ALA A 167 21.19 16.44 1.94
N LEU A 168 20.52 16.72 3.08
CA LEU A 168 19.27 17.47 3.13
C LEU A 168 19.51 18.92 3.54
N PRO A 169 18.86 19.90 2.90
CA PRO A 169 18.72 21.23 3.44
C PRO A 169 17.86 21.21 4.72
N PRO A 170 18.10 22.13 5.69
CA PRO A 170 17.41 22.10 6.99
C PRO A 170 15.88 22.11 6.90
N LEU A 171 15.30 22.94 6.03
CA LEU A 171 13.85 23.02 5.87
C LEU A 171 13.28 21.69 5.34
N ILE A 172 13.92 21.10 4.33
CA ILE A 172 13.55 19.77 3.82
C ILE A 172 13.68 18.71 4.92
N ALA A 173 14.77 18.75 5.71
CA ALA A 173 14.96 17.79 6.79
C ALA A 173 13.87 17.88 7.87
N VAL A 174 13.42 19.09 8.22
CA VAL A 174 12.31 19.29 9.17
C VAL A 174 10.98 18.82 8.59
N THR A 175 10.64 19.22 7.37
CA THR A 175 9.31 18.97 6.78
C THR A 175 9.08 17.53 6.39
N HIS A 176 10.14 16.76 6.08
CA HIS A 176 10.07 15.33 5.73
C HIS A 176 10.27 14.40 6.93
N SER A 177 10.53 14.92 8.12
CA SER A 177 10.63 14.08 9.31
C SER A 177 9.30 13.42 9.63
N CYS A 178 9.23 12.08 9.57
CA CYS A 178 8.02 11.36 9.94
C CYS A 178 7.70 11.45 11.45
N LEU A 179 8.62 11.97 12.27
CA LEU A 179 8.35 12.25 13.68
C LEU A 179 7.27 13.33 13.84
N LEU A 180 6.99 14.16 12.82
CA LEU A 180 5.82 15.04 12.75
C LEU A 180 4.50 14.31 13.05
N ARG A 181 4.40 13.02 12.74
CA ARG A 181 3.21 12.19 12.99
C ARG A 181 3.04 11.79 14.46
N LEU A 182 4.01 12.12 15.33
CA LEU A 182 4.01 11.81 16.74
C LEU A 182 3.74 13.10 17.54
N PRO A 183 2.69 13.16 18.38
CA PRO A 183 2.27 14.38 19.07
C PRO A 183 3.38 15.06 19.87
N GLU A 184 4.30 14.27 20.45
CA GLU A 184 5.42 14.79 21.24
C GLU A 184 6.47 15.55 20.43
N PHE A 185 6.52 15.38 19.08
CA PHE A 185 7.46 16.07 18.20
C PHE A 185 6.83 17.19 17.37
N THR A 186 5.52 17.12 17.13
CA THR A 186 4.78 17.97 16.20
C THR A 186 5.04 19.46 16.44
N GLU A 187 4.77 19.96 17.65
CA GLU A 187 4.96 21.38 17.98
C GLU A 187 6.43 21.82 17.90
N HIS A 188 7.36 20.95 18.24
CA HIS A 188 8.78 21.23 18.16
C HIS A 188 9.25 21.38 16.70
N LEU A 189 8.81 20.50 15.83
CA LEU A 189 9.11 20.55 14.40
C LEU A 189 8.43 21.76 13.73
N HIS A 190 7.19 22.11 14.10
CA HIS A 190 6.55 23.34 13.66
C HIS A 190 7.34 24.58 14.06
N ALA A 191 7.83 24.63 15.32
CA ALA A 191 8.65 25.75 15.78
C ALA A 191 9.99 25.86 15.02
N CYS A 192 10.60 24.71 14.66
CA CYS A 192 11.79 24.67 13.83
C CYS A 192 11.52 25.17 12.41
N ALA A 193 10.47 24.70 11.76
CA ALA A 193 10.10 25.15 10.41
C ALA A 193 9.82 26.66 10.37
N ARG A 194 9.05 27.17 11.33
CA ARG A 194 8.76 28.62 11.44
C ARG A 194 10.04 29.42 11.59
N TRP A 195 10.90 29.00 12.50
CA TRP A 195 12.18 29.73 12.71
C TRP A 195 13.06 29.69 11.46
N LEU A 196 13.14 28.54 10.75
CA LEU A 196 13.92 28.43 9.51
C LEU A 196 13.40 29.40 8.44
N LEU A 197 12.08 29.48 8.26
CA LEU A 197 11.45 30.39 7.29
C LEU A 197 11.68 31.84 7.68
N ASP A 198 11.52 32.22 8.97
CA ASP A 198 11.77 33.55 9.49
C ASP A 198 13.25 33.97 9.35
N ALA A 199 14.16 32.98 9.43
CA ALA A 199 15.60 33.18 9.23
C ALA A 199 16.03 33.22 7.75
N GLY A 200 15.10 33.04 6.80
CA GLY A 200 15.33 33.15 5.36
C GLY A 200 15.67 31.83 4.65
N ALA A 201 15.25 30.70 5.20
CA ALA A 201 15.23 29.47 4.44
C ALA A 201 14.29 29.61 3.22
N ASP A 202 14.71 29.07 2.10
CA ASP A 202 13.96 29.16 0.84
C ASP A 202 12.80 28.15 0.82
N PRO A 203 11.53 28.58 0.80
CA PRO A 203 10.37 27.70 0.75
C PRO A 203 10.24 26.95 -0.60
N LEU A 204 10.94 27.41 -1.64
CA LEU A 204 10.97 26.77 -2.98
C LEU A 204 12.10 25.74 -3.10
N GLN A 205 12.89 25.52 -2.04
CA GLN A 205 13.98 24.57 -2.06
C GLN A 205 13.49 23.14 -2.26
N THR A 206 14.21 22.39 -3.11
CA THR A 206 13.89 21.01 -3.45
C THR A 206 15.13 20.12 -3.38
N ILE A 207 14.90 18.82 -3.27
CA ILE A 207 15.90 17.76 -3.48
C ILE A 207 15.46 16.86 -4.63
N GLY A 208 16.36 16.07 -5.23
CA GLY A 208 15.98 15.01 -6.17
C GLY A 208 15.37 13.83 -5.43
N ASN A 209 14.33 13.23 -6.00
CA ASN A 209 13.79 11.95 -5.53
C ASN A 209 14.88 10.87 -5.56
N ARG A 210 14.94 10.01 -4.55
CA ARG A 210 15.95 8.95 -4.37
C ARG A 210 15.35 7.55 -4.38
N TRP A 211 14.10 7.46 -4.81
CA TRP A 211 13.45 6.16 -5.04
C TRP A 211 14.08 5.45 -6.24
N PRO A 212 14.34 4.14 -6.17
CA PRO A 212 14.96 3.41 -7.29
C PRO A 212 14.21 3.58 -8.63
N PRO A 213 14.93 3.73 -9.75
CA PRO A 213 16.37 3.50 -9.94
C PRO A 213 17.32 4.59 -9.41
N ALA A 214 16.79 5.74 -8.95
CA ALA A 214 17.59 6.77 -8.28
C ALA A 214 18.10 6.28 -6.91
N SER A 215 18.98 7.04 -6.28
CA SER A 215 19.59 6.70 -4.99
C SER A 215 20.05 7.94 -4.23
N LEU A 216 20.53 7.77 -2.99
CA LEU A 216 21.14 8.85 -2.23
C LEU A 216 22.36 9.46 -2.96
N GLN A 217 23.14 8.64 -3.66
CA GLN A 217 24.34 9.06 -4.39
C GLN A 217 24.03 9.62 -5.79
N SER A 218 22.90 9.20 -6.37
CA SER A 218 22.44 9.62 -7.69
C SER A 218 20.94 9.91 -7.64
N PRO A 219 20.55 11.05 -7.04
CA PRO A 219 19.14 11.45 -6.97
C PRO A 219 18.60 11.82 -8.36
N SER A 220 17.28 11.74 -8.54
CA SER A 220 16.63 12.15 -9.79
C SER A 220 16.82 13.63 -10.09
N ASP A 221 17.15 13.96 -11.32
CA ASP A 221 17.24 15.34 -11.80
C ASP A 221 15.88 15.92 -12.21
N THR A 222 14.92 15.06 -12.54
CA THR A 222 13.61 15.42 -13.06
C THR A 222 12.50 15.36 -12.02
N GLU A 223 12.55 14.41 -11.11
CA GLU A 223 11.58 14.27 -10.01
C GLU A 223 12.10 15.00 -8.78
N ARG A 224 11.45 16.11 -8.43
CA ARG A 224 11.90 17.01 -7.36
C ARG A 224 10.94 16.95 -6.18
N LEU A 225 11.48 16.78 -4.98
CA LEU A 225 10.73 16.77 -3.73
C LEU A 225 10.91 18.12 -3.01
N SER A 226 9.81 18.82 -2.76
CA SER A 226 9.76 20.13 -2.09
C SER A 226 9.56 20.00 -0.58
N ALA A 227 9.77 21.08 0.16
CA ALA A 227 9.36 21.15 1.56
C ALA A 227 7.84 20.97 1.74
N LEU A 228 7.05 21.46 0.78
CA LEU A 228 5.59 21.35 0.78
C LEU A 228 5.12 19.90 0.61
N TYR A 229 5.77 19.13 -0.25
CA TYR A 229 5.52 17.69 -0.37
C TYR A 229 5.77 16.94 0.94
N GLY A 230 6.85 17.28 1.66
CA GLY A 230 7.12 16.69 2.98
C GLY A 230 6.00 16.96 3.99
N ALA A 231 5.44 18.17 3.99
CA ALA A 231 4.35 18.56 4.87
C ALA A 231 3.00 17.99 4.45
N ALA A 232 2.59 18.23 3.19
CA ALA A 232 1.26 17.91 2.68
C ALA A 232 1.15 16.47 2.18
N GLY A 233 2.14 15.99 1.43
CA GLY A 233 2.10 14.68 0.77
C GLY A 233 2.56 13.53 1.65
N GLN A 234 3.64 13.72 2.43
CA GLN A 234 4.16 12.65 3.29
C GLN A 234 3.55 12.65 4.69
N ASN A 235 3.56 13.80 5.37
CA ASN A 235 3.12 13.86 6.77
C ASN A 235 1.66 14.25 6.96
N HIS A 236 1.01 14.79 5.93
CA HIS A 236 -0.37 15.28 5.94
C HIS A 236 -0.62 16.27 7.09
N ASP A 237 0.35 17.15 7.33
CA ASP A 237 0.31 18.16 8.38
C ASP A 237 -0.24 19.48 7.84
N ALA A 238 -1.49 19.78 8.14
CA ALA A 238 -2.18 20.95 7.63
C ALA A 238 -1.56 22.27 8.14
N GLN A 239 -1.10 22.32 9.40
CA GLN A 239 -0.50 23.52 9.96
C GLN A 239 0.84 23.86 9.29
N LEU A 240 1.67 22.86 9.08
CA LEU A 240 2.95 23.02 8.37
C LEU A 240 2.74 23.35 6.90
N THR A 241 1.76 22.70 6.24
CA THR A 241 1.35 23.00 4.86
C THR A 241 0.94 24.47 4.73
N GLN A 242 0.07 24.94 5.61
CA GLN A 242 -0.36 26.35 5.62
C GLN A 242 0.83 27.32 5.84
N MET A 243 1.72 26.99 6.75
CA MET A 243 2.92 27.80 7.04
C MET A 243 3.82 27.95 5.81
N LEU A 244 4.07 26.86 5.10
CA LEU A 244 4.89 26.86 3.88
C LEU A 244 4.23 27.64 2.74
N LEU A 245 2.93 27.47 2.51
CA LEU A 245 2.18 28.22 1.51
C LEU A 245 2.19 29.73 1.81
N GLN A 246 2.04 30.13 3.08
CA GLN A 246 2.14 31.53 3.50
C GLN A 246 3.55 32.11 3.31
N ALA A 247 4.57 31.26 3.40
CA ALA A 247 5.96 31.66 3.13
C ALA A 247 6.31 31.68 1.63
N GLY A 248 5.38 31.30 0.74
CA GLY A 248 5.55 31.35 -0.71
C GLY A 248 6.00 30.04 -1.36
N ALA A 249 5.79 28.89 -0.71
CA ALA A 249 5.97 27.59 -1.36
C ALA A 249 5.04 27.45 -2.55
N ASP A 250 5.52 26.82 -3.63
CA ASP A 250 4.74 26.60 -4.86
C ASP A 250 3.76 25.45 -4.68
N PRO A 251 2.44 25.67 -4.73
CA PRO A 251 1.45 24.57 -4.64
C PRO A 251 1.44 23.67 -5.88
N ASN A 252 2.14 24.04 -6.95
CA ASN A 252 2.28 23.29 -8.20
C ASN A 252 3.66 22.61 -8.32
N ASP A 253 4.17 22.06 -7.24
CA ASP A 253 5.47 21.39 -7.16
C ASP A 253 5.52 19.99 -7.81
N GLY A 254 4.39 19.50 -8.32
CA GLY A 254 4.25 18.22 -9.02
C GLY A 254 3.83 17.06 -8.12
N GLU A 255 4.10 17.10 -6.81
CA GLU A 255 3.92 15.97 -5.90
C GLU A 255 2.88 16.24 -4.80
N SER A 256 2.84 17.47 -4.26
CA SER A 256 2.07 17.79 -3.05
C SER A 256 0.58 17.51 -3.20
N LEU A 257 -0.06 17.92 -4.29
CA LEU A 257 -1.50 17.74 -4.48
C LEU A 257 -1.87 16.26 -4.62
N TYR A 258 -1.14 15.52 -5.47
CA TYR A 258 -1.37 14.09 -5.69
C TYR A 258 -1.29 13.29 -4.38
N HIS A 259 -0.19 13.45 -3.65
CA HIS A 259 0.07 12.70 -2.42
C HIS A 259 -0.74 13.19 -1.22
N SER A 260 -1.23 14.44 -1.21
CA SER A 260 -2.13 14.91 -0.15
C SER A 260 -3.45 14.13 -0.06
N LEU A 261 -3.83 13.45 -1.15
CA LEU A 261 -5.03 12.61 -1.22
C LEU A 261 -4.85 11.25 -0.52
N GLU A 262 -3.61 10.79 -0.32
CA GLU A 262 -3.29 9.45 0.20
C GLU A 262 -3.50 9.30 1.72
N GLY A 263 -3.79 10.37 2.39
CA GLY A 263 -3.97 10.37 3.83
C GLY A 263 -5.37 9.92 4.28
N THR A 264 -5.60 10.11 5.57
CA THR A 264 -6.92 9.89 6.18
C THR A 264 -7.91 10.99 5.77
N PRO A 265 -9.21 10.84 6.02
CA PRO A 265 -10.17 11.94 5.85
C PRO A 265 -9.76 13.27 6.52
N ALA A 266 -8.96 13.23 7.59
CA ALA A 266 -8.41 14.43 8.24
C ALA A 266 -7.38 15.16 7.37
N SER A 267 -6.67 14.46 6.50
CA SER A 267 -5.66 15.05 5.61
C SER A 267 -6.23 15.80 4.40
N ARG A 268 -7.54 15.72 4.14
CA ARG A 268 -8.21 16.55 3.13
C ARG A 268 -8.00 18.05 3.36
N GLU A 269 -7.67 18.43 4.60
CA GLU A 269 -7.31 19.82 4.91
C GLU A 269 -6.06 20.26 4.16
N CYS A 270 -5.04 19.41 4.01
CA CYS A 270 -3.86 19.71 3.17
C CYS A 270 -4.26 19.92 1.71
N THR A 271 -5.09 19.02 1.16
CA THR A 271 -5.62 19.15 -0.21
C THR A 271 -6.38 20.47 -0.38
N ARG A 272 -7.25 20.82 0.58
CA ARG A 272 -8.02 22.07 0.55
C ARG A 272 -7.10 23.31 0.58
N LEU A 273 -6.08 23.31 1.41
CA LEU A 273 -5.12 24.40 1.51
C LEU A 273 -4.31 24.58 0.21
N LEU A 274 -3.88 23.47 -0.41
CA LEU A 274 -3.18 23.49 -1.69
C LEU A 274 -4.05 24.08 -2.79
N LEU A 275 -5.30 23.62 -2.91
CA LEU A 275 -6.26 24.12 -3.91
C LEU A 275 -6.58 25.60 -3.68
N GLN A 276 -6.76 26.05 -2.44
CA GLN A 276 -6.96 27.46 -2.10
C GLN A 276 -5.74 28.34 -2.40
N ALA A 277 -4.54 27.77 -2.36
CA ALA A 277 -3.31 28.43 -2.75
C ALA A 277 -3.07 28.44 -4.26
N GLY A 278 -3.95 27.83 -5.07
CA GLY A 278 -3.87 27.82 -6.52
C GLY A 278 -3.20 26.58 -7.12
N ALA A 279 -3.18 25.46 -6.40
CA ALA A 279 -2.79 24.18 -6.97
C ALA A 279 -3.73 23.83 -8.15
N ARG A 280 -3.14 23.49 -9.29
CA ARG A 280 -3.87 23.07 -10.48
C ARG A 280 -4.12 21.56 -10.42
N VAL A 281 -5.36 21.15 -10.63
CA VAL A 281 -5.72 19.74 -10.65
C VAL A 281 -5.33 19.10 -11.99
N ASP A 282 -5.64 19.78 -13.09
CA ASP A 282 -5.39 19.28 -14.44
C ASP A 282 -3.88 19.08 -14.69
N GLY A 283 -3.53 17.91 -15.20
CA GLY A 283 -2.15 17.49 -15.43
C GLY A 283 -1.39 17.01 -14.20
N SER A 284 -1.99 17.07 -12.99
CA SER A 284 -1.38 16.57 -11.75
C SER A 284 -1.67 15.09 -11.47
N ASN A 285 -2.53 14.46 -12.25
CA ASN A 285 -3.09 13.12 -12.03
C ASN A 285 -3.92 12.96 -10.74
N ALA A 286 -4.19 14.06 -10.02
CA ALA A 286 -4.93 14.04 -8.76
C ALA A 286 -6.37 13.54 -8.92
N LEU A 287 -7.04 13.90 -10.05
CA LEU A 287 -8.41 13.47 -10.31
C LEU A 287 -8.52 11.94 -10.51
N PHE A 288 -7.51 11.32 -11.14
CA PHE A 288 -7.46 9.86 -11.26
C PHE A 288 -7.07 9.21 -9.92
N ARG A 289 -6.16 9.85 -9.18
CA ARG A 289 -5.75 9.33 -7.86
C ARG A 289 -6.91 9.27 -6.85
N VAL A 290 -7.74 10.29 -6.77
CA VAL A 290 -8.89 10.28 -5.86
C VAL A 290 -9.90 9.20 -6.23
N LEU A 291 -10.01 8.86 -7.50
CA LEU A 291 -10.83 7.74 -7.98
C LEU A 291 -10.23 6.37 -7.63
N ASP A 292 -8.92 6.25 -7.43
CA ASP A 292 -8.30 5.05 -6.87
C ASP A 292 -8.64 4.86 -5.39
N LEU A 293 -8.79 5.96 -4.64
CA LEU A 293 -8.91 5.96 -3.18
C LEU A 293 -10.35 5.84 -2.63
N ASP A 294 -11.37 5.80 -3.50
CA ASP A 294 -12.79 5.70 -3.13
C ASP A 294 -13.28 6.83 -2.20
N ASP A 295 -12.79 8.07 -2.41
CA ASP A 295 -13.16 9.24 -1.62
C ASP A 295 -13.99 10.25 -2.43
N VAL A 296 -15.33 10.13 -2.37
CA VAL A 296 -16.26 11.03 -3.07
C VAL A 296 -16.19 12.47 -2.55
N GLN A 297 -15.77 12.69 -1.31
CA GLN A 297 -15.68 14.05 -0.76
C GLN A 297 -14.43 14.77 -1.30
N ALA A 298 -13.31 14.06 -1.38
CA ALA A 298 -12.12 14.58 -2.03
C ALA A 298 -12.33 14.78 -3.54
N LEU A 299 -13.06 13.87 -4.21
CA LEU A 299 -13.46 14.04 -5.62
C LEU A 299 -14.23 15.36 -5.82
N ARG A 300 -15.26 15.59 -5.03
CA ARG A 300 -16.03 16.84 -5.10
C ARG A 300 -15.17 18.07 -4.84
N LEU A 301 -14.26 17.98 -3.86
CA LEU A 301 -13.34 19.07 -3.56
C LEU A 301 -12.48 19.44 -4.77
N LEU A 302 -11.95 18.46 -5.50
CA LEU A 302 -11.18 18.71 -6.74
C LEU A 302 -12.06 19.32 -7.83
N LEU A 303 -13.25 18.78 -8.06
CA LEU A 303 -14.20 19.28 -9.06
C LEU A 303 -14.67 20.71 -8.76
N ASP A 304 -14.96 21.03 -7.50
CA ASP A 304 -15.35 22.38 -7.04
C ASP A 304 -14.23 23.41 -7.23
N HIS A 305 -12.95 22.94 -7.33
CA HIS A 305 -11.80 23.79 -7.61
C HIS A 305 -11.34 23.73 -9.08
N GLY A 306 -12.23 23.29 -9.99
CA GLY A 306 -12.05 23.43 -11.42
C GLY A 306 -11.33 22.28 -12.10
N ALA A 307 -11.27 21.09 -11.47
CA ALA A 307 -10.82 19.88 -12.16
C ALA A 307 -11.68 19.63 -13.41
N ASP A 308 -11.06 19.35 -14.55
CA ASP A 308 -11.78 18.98 -15.77
C ASP A 308 -12.28 17.51 -15.66
N PRO A 309 -13.61 17.26 -15.53
CA PRO A 309 -14.15 15.91 -15.45
C PRO A 309 -13.98 15.11 -16.76
N ASN A 310 -13.50 15.77 -17.82
CA ASN A 310 -13.22 15.17 -19.12
C ASN A 310 -11.72 15.18 -19.46
N GLU A 311 -10.84 15.44 -18.49
CA GLU A 311 -9.39 15.37 -18.67
C GLU A 311 -8.99 14.05 -19.33
N ASP A 312 -8.05 14.11 -20.30
CA ASP A 312 -7.44 12.92 -20.89
C ASP A 312 -5.98 12.82 -20.43
N ASN A 313 -5.72 11.87 -19.53
CA ASN A 313 -4.36 11.64 -19.02
C ASN A 313 -3.46 10.81 -19.95
N GLY A 314 -3.93 10.49 -21.16
CA GLY A 314 -3.16 9.72 -22.15
C GLY A 314 -3.05 8.21 -21.87
N GLN A 315 -3.75 7.68 -20.87
CA GLN A 315 -3.73 6.25 -20.50
C GLN A 315 -4.63 5.38 -21.42
N GLY A 316 -4.83 5.80 -22.66
CA GLY A 316 -5.56 5.02 -23.67
C GLY A 316 -7.00 4.68 -23.25
N GLU A 317 -7.28 3.40 -23.02
CA GLU A 317 -8.62 2.90 -22.71
C GLU A 317 -9.23 3.51 -21.44
N TRP A 318 -8.38 3.89 -20.49
CA TRP A 318 -8.78 4.35 -19.15
C TRP A 318 -8.48 5.84 -18.91
N GLY A 319 -8.05 6.55 -19.92
CA GLY A 319 -7.57 7.93 -19.82
C GLY A 319 -8.63 8.99 -19.48
N ARG A 320 -9.91 8.62 -19.32
CA ARG A 320 -10.99 9.53 -18.95
C ARG A 320 -11.50 9.26 -17.53
N PRO A 321 -11.75 10.28 -16.69
CA PRO A 321 -12.19 10.10 -15.30
C PRO A 321 -13.43 9.21 -15.16
N LEU A 322 -14.42 9.37 -16.04
CA LEU A 322 -15.64 8.56 -16.00
C LEU A 322 -15.36 7.07 -16.30
N LEU A 323 -14.52 6.76 -17.28
CA LEU A 323 -14.12 5.38 -17.59
C LEU A 323 -13.26 4.79 -16.47
N TRP A 324 -12.37 5.59 -15.88
CA TRP A 324 -11.56 5.19 -14.73
C TRP A 324 -12.42 4.89 -13.51
N ALA A 325 -13.41 5.74 -13.19
CA ALA A 325 -14.36 5.52 -12.10
C ALA A 325 -15.11 4.18 -12.25
N ILE A 326 -15.55 3.85 -13.48
CA ILE A 326 -16.20 2.58 -13.77
C ILE A 326 -15.24 1.41 -13.55
N ARG A 327 -14.02 1.49 -14.07
CA ARG A 327 -13.00 0.46 -13.89
C ARG A 327 -12.68 0.21 -12.41
N ARG A 328 -12.60 1.26 -11.61
CA ARG A 328 -12.39 1.19 -10.15
C ARG A 328 -13.66 0.84 -9.37
N ARG A 329 -14.77 0.57 -10.06
CA ARG A 329 -16.07 0.25 -9.47
C ARG A 329 -16.52 1.29 -8.44
N ARG A 330 -16.34 2.56 -8.80
CA ARG A 330 -16.82 3.66 -7.95
C ARG A 330 -18.34 3.67 -7.86
N SER A 331 -18.85 4.12 -6.72
CA SER A 331 -20.27 4.17 -6.43
C SER A 331 -21.02 5.15 -7.36
N PRO A 332 -22.37 5.04 -7.49
CA PRO A 332 -23.18 6.03 -8.20
C PRO A 332 -22.93 7.46 -7.75
N ALA A 333 -22.56 7.68 -6.47
CA ALA A 333 -22.27 9.02 -5.95
C ALA A 333 -21.01 9.66 -6.58
N HIS A 334 -19.99 8.88 -6.92
CA HIS A 334 -18.80 9.35 -7.64
C HIS A 334 -19.14 9.70 -9.09
N VAL A 335 -19.89 8.81 -9.75
CA VAL A 335 -20.30 9.04 -11.15
C VAL A 335 -21.22 10.26 -11.23
N GLN A 336 -22.17 10.42 -10.29
CA GLN A 336 -23.03 11.59 -10.22
C GLN A 336 -22.21 12.87 -10.01
N ALA A 337 -21.19 12.86 -9.13
CA ALA A 337 -20.33 14.02 -8.92
C ALA A 337 -19.58 14.43 -10.22
N LEU A 338 -19.10 13.45 -10.97
CA LEU A 338 -18.47 13.71 -12.28
C LEU A 338 -19.48 14.29 -13.30
N LEU A 339 -20.70 13.73 -13.36
CA LEU A 339 -21.76 14.21 -14.25
C LEU A 339 -22.22 15.63 -13.87
N ASP A 340 -22.39 15.92 -12.59
CA ASP A 340 -22.76 17.25 -12.07
C ASP A 340 -21.70 18.30 -12.42
N ALA A 341 -20.44 17.90 -12.50
CA ALA A 341 -19.32 18.74 -12.93
C ALA A 341 -19.18 18.84 -14.47
N GLY A 342 -20.00 18.14 -15.25
CA GLY A 342 -20.00 18.21 -16.71
C GLY A 342 -19.22 17.11 -17.43
N ALA A 343 -18.99 15.95 -16.77
CA ALA A 343 -18.46 14.77 -17.46
C ALA A 343 -19.39 14.35 -18.61
N ASP A 344 -18.82 14.00 -19.76
CA ASP A 344 -19.57 13.51 -20.91
C ASP A 344 -20.08 12.07 -20.66
N PRO A 345 -21.41 11.88 -20.45
CA PRO A 345 -21.96 10.54 -20.20
C PRO A 345 -21.94 9.65 -21.46
N SER A 346 -21.70 10.22 -22.63
CA SER A 346 -21.63 9.50 -23.91
C SER A 346 -20.21 9.01 -24.24
N VAL A 347 -19.22 9.27 -23.36
CA VAL A 347 -17.84 8.89 -23.54
C VAL A 347 -17.71 7.40 -23.89
N ARG A 348 -16.78 7.10 -24.80
CA ARG A 348 -16.52 5.73 -25.28
C ARG A 348 -15.07 5.34 -25.04
N THR A 349 -14.85 4.04 -24.83
CA THR A 349 -13.51 3.46 -24.91
C THR A 349 -12.96 3.60 -26.34
N PRO A 350 -11.64 3.44 -26.57
CA PRO A 350 -11.05 3.44 -27.92
C PRO A 350 -11.69 2.40 -28.86
N GLN A 351 -12.24 1.31 -28.30
CA GLN A 351 -12.96 0.27 -29.06
C GLN A 351 -14.44 0.66 -29.36
N GLY A 352 -14.85 1.87 -28.99
CA GLY A 352 -16.18 2.40 -29.23
C GLY A 352 -17.26 1.97 -28.23
N LEU A 353 -16.89 1.26 -27.14
CA LEU A 353 -17.82 0.85 -26.10
C LEU A 353 -18.26 2.05 -25.26
N ARG A 354 -19.57 2.27 -25.09
CA ARG A 354 -20.10 3.34 -24.23
C ARG A 354 -19.86 3.08 -22.75
N ALA A 355 -19.73 4.14 -21.98
CA ALA A 355 -19.56 4.08 -20.53
C ALA A 355 -20.65 3.24 -19.84
N ALA A 356 -21.92 3.35 -20.24
CA ALA A 356 -23.00 2.53 -19.69
C ALA A 356 -22.82 1.03 -19.94
N ALA A 357 -22.40 0.63 -21.14
CA ALA A 357 -22.12 -0.78 -21.47
C ALA A 357 -20.89 -1.28 -20.71
N LEU A 358 -19.86 -0.44 -20.56
CA LEU A 358 -18.69 -0.73 -19.74
C LEU A 358 -19.08 -0.95 -18.27
N ALA A 359 -19.94 -0.08 -17.70
CA ALA A 359 -20.42 -0.21 -16.33
C ALA A 359 -21.11 -1.57 -16.11
N ARG A 360 -21.91 -2.04 -17.07
CA ARG A 360 -22.52 -3.38 -17.00
C ARG A 360 -21.46 -4.50 -16.99
N ARG A 361 -20.37 -4.37 -17.78
CA ARG A 361 -19.26 -5.36 -17.78
C ARG A 361 -18.50 -5.40 -16.44
N PHE A 362 -18.55 -4.33 -15.66
CA PHE A 362 -18.01 -4.28 -14.30
C PHE A 362 -19.05 -4.60 -13.20
N GLY A 363 -20.28 -5.04 -13.59
CA GLY A 363 -21.34 -5.40 -12.66
C GLY A 363 -21.98 -4.20 -11.94
N LEU A 364 -21.90 -3.00 -12.53
CA LEU A 364 -22.39 -1.73 -11.96
C LEU A 364 -23.73 -1.34 -12.57
N ALA A 365 -24.79 -2.08 -12.29
CA ALA A 365 -26.12 -1.86 -12.87
C ALA A 365 -26.68 -0.46 -12.57
N ASP A 366 -26.51 0.02 -11.34
CA ASP A 366 -26.99 1.35 -10.93
C ASP A 366 -26.24 2.48 -11.65
N VAL A 367 -24.91 2.34 -11.84
CA VAL A 367 -24.09 3.28 -12.61
C VAL A 367 -24.51 3.25 -14.08
N ALA A 368 -24.74 2.07 -14.65
CA ALA A 368 -25.19 1.95 -16.02
C ALA A 368 -26.55 2.64 -16.24
N ALA A 369 -27.51 2.44 -15.31
CA ALA A 369 -28.81 3.11 -15.36
C ALA A 369 -28.69 4.64 -15.26
N LEU A 370 -27.80 5.15 -14.38
CA LEU A 370 -27.52 6.57 -14.23
C LEU A 370 -26.97 7.18 -15.53
N LEU A 371 -26.02 6.49 -16.17
CA LEU A 371 -25.42 6.93 -17.43
C LEU A 371 -26.41 6.88 -18.61
N GLU A 372 -27.31 5.89 -18.63
CA GLU A 372 -28.38 5.81 -19.63
C GLU A 372 -29.44 6.90 -19.45
N GLN A 373 -29.74 7.26 -18.22
CA GLN A 373 -30.63 8.40 -17.94
C GLN A 373 -30.02 9.71 -18.47
N ALA A 374 -28.69 9.87 -18.36
CA ALA A 374 -28.01 11.07 -18.79
C ALA A 374 -27.76 11.14 -20.32
N ALA A 375 -27.43 10.01 -20.98
CA ALA A 375 -27.03 9.97 -22.39
C ALA A 375 -27.99 9.19 -23.32
N GLY A 376 -29.09 8.66 -22.79
CA GLY A 376 -29.97 7.75 -23.50
C GLY A 376 -29.48 6.30 -23.52
N SER A 377 -30.41 5.35 -23.67
CA SER A 377 -30.12 3.92 -23.76
C SER A 377 -29.92 3.49 -25.23
N GLU A 378 -29.05 2.51 -25.44
CA GLU A 378 -28.90 1.81 -26.72
C GLU A 378 -29.37 0.35 -26.55
N PRO A 379 -29.93 -0.29 -27.63
CA PRO A 379 -30.24 -1.70 -27.59
C PRO A 379 -29.00 -2.54 -27.26
N THR A 380 -29.11 -3.45 -26.28
CA THR A 380 -28.04 -4.37 -25.90
C THR A 380 -28.04 -5.61 -26.80
N THR A 381 -26.88 -5.99 -27.29
CA THR A 381 -26.71 -7.24 -28.03
C THR A 381 -26.80 -8.45 -27.08
N PRO A 382 -27.13 -9.67 -27.59
CA PRO A 382 -27.06 -10.88 -26.78
C PRO A 382 -25.70 -11.12 -26.12
N GLN A 383 -24.60 -10.70 -26.79
CA GLN A 383 -23.24 -10.78 -26.22
C GLN A 383 -23.07 -9.83 -25.02
N GLU A 384 -23.51 -8.58 -25.14
CA GLU A 384 -23.46 -7.63 -24.03
C GLU A 384 -24.34 -8.06 -22.85
N GLN A 385 -25.51 -8.67 -23.11
CA GLN A 385 -26.38 -9.24 -22.08
C GLN A 385 -25.67 -10.41 -21.36
N LEU A 386 -24.96 -11.29 -22.11
CA LEU A 386 -24.17 -12.37 -21.54
C LEU A 386 -23.05 -11.83 -20.63
N LEU A 387 -22.28 -10.85 -21.12
CA LEU A 387 -21.19 -10.22 -20.35
C LEU A 387 -21.72 -9.57 -19.07
N ALA A 388 -22.85 -8.85 -19.14
CA ALA A 388 -23.48 -8.23 -17.99
C ALA A 388 -23.98 -9.27 -16.96
N ALA A 389 -24.60 -10.37 -17.42
CA ALA A 389 -25.03 -11.46 -16.54
C ALA A 389 -23.84 -12.13 -15.85
N CYS A 390 -22.72 -12.36 -16.56
CA CYS A 390 -21.48 -12.87 -15.98
C CYS A 390 -20.92 -11.92 -14.92
N ALA A 391 -20.90 -10.61 -15.21
CA ALA A 391 -20.31 -9.61 -14.33
C ALA A 391 -21.00 -9.48 -12.96
N VAL A 392 -22.30 -9.79 -12.90
CA VAL A 392 -23.07 -9.82 -11.64
C VAL A 392 -23.19 -11.22 -11.03
N GLY A 393 -22.61 -12.23 -11.67
CA GLY A 393 -22.67 -13.62 -11.21
C GLY A 393 -24.04 -14.30 -11.44
N ASP A 394 -24.91 -13.76 -12.33
CA ASP A 394 -26.19 -14.39 -12.68
C ASP A 394 -25.96 -15.60 -13.63
N ALA A 395 -25.48 -16.70 -13.04
CA ALA A 395 -25.19 -17.93 -13.76
C ALA A 395 -26.41 -18.51 -14.48
N ALA A 396 -27.63 -18.29 -13.97
CA ALA A 396 -28.85 -18.79 -14.61
C ALA A 396 -29.13 -18.04 -15.91
N GLN A 397 -29.06 -16.71 -15.89
CA GLN A 397 -29.22 -15.90 -17.08
C GLN A 397 -28.10 -16.13 -18.09
N ALA A 398 -26.86 -16.19 -17.61
CA ALA A 398 -25.69 -16.41 -18.46
C ALA A 398 -25.78 -17.75 -19.22
N ARG A 399 -26.17 -18.86 -18.54
CA ARG A 399 -26.39 -20.17 -19.19
C ARG A 399 -27.54 -20.13 -20.20
N ARG A 400 -28.64 -19.43 -19.90
CA ARG A 400 -29.77 -19.28 -20.85
C ARG A 400 -29.32 -18.58 -22.14
N LEU A 401 -28.57 -17.48 -22.00
CA LEU A 401 -28.05 -16.71 -23.14
C LEU A 401 -27.04 -17.51 -23.96
N ALA A 402 -26.12 -18.24 -23.32
CA ALA A 402 -25.14 -19.09 -23.99
C ALA A 402 -25.83 -20.25 -24.74
N ALA A 403 -26.89 -20.85 -24.17
CA ALA A 403 -27.66 -21.89 -24.82
C ALA A 403 -28.50 -21.39 -26.01
N ALA A 404 -29.07 -20.16 -25.87
CA ALA A 404 -29.87 -19.56 -26.95
C ALA A 404 -29.01 -19.06 -28.12
N HIS A 405 -27.77 -18.76 -27.88
CA HIS A 405 -26.83 -18.20 -28.85
C HIS A 405 -25.48 -18.95 -28.83
N PRO A 406 -25.42 -20.20 -29.37
CA PRO A 406 -24.17 -20.95 -29.44
C PRO A 406 -23.09 -20.16 -30.19
N GLY A 407 -21.89 -20.14 -29.65
CA GLY A 407 -20.77 -19.40 -30.25
C GLY A 407 -20.48 -18.01 -29.65
N LEU A 408 -21.32 -17.50 -28.75
CA LEU A 408 -21.05 -16.21 -28.11
C LEU A 408 -19.72 -16.19 -27.35
N LEU A 409 -19.38 -17.25 -26.62
CA LEU A 409 -18.13 -17.36 -25.87
C LEU A 409 -16.91 -17.47 -26.80
N GLN A 410 -17.02 -18.20 -27.89
CA GLN A 410 -15.94 -18.35 -28.89
C GLN A 410 -15.70 -17.07 -29.69
N GLY A 411 -16.70 -16.20 -29.76
CA GLY A 411 -16.63 -14.90 -30.46
C GLY A 411 -16.19 -13.73 -29.56
N LEU A 412 -15.74 -13.98 -28.33
CA LEU A 412 -15.28 -12.92 -27.44
C LEU A 412 -13.97 -12.30 -27.93
N ALA A 413 -13.95 -10.98 -28.01
CA ALA A 413 -12.73 -10.22 -28.31
C ALA A 413 -11.74 -10.24 -27.14
N PRO A 414 -10.43 -10.04 -27.38
CA PRO A 414 -9.42 -10.02 -26.31
C PRO A 414 -9.77 -9.07 -25.14
N GLU A 415 -10.35 -7.90 -25.43
CA GLU A 415 -10.77 -6.93 -24.42
C GLU A 415 -11.90 -7.45 -23.53
N GLN A 416 -12.75 -8.32 -24.08
CA GLN A 416 -13.84 -8.97 -23.32
C GLN A 416 -13.29 -10.10 -22.46
N LEU A 417 -12.28 -10.83 -22.94
CA LEU A 417 -11.63 -11.89 -22.16
C LEU A 417 -10.95 -11.36 -20.89
N ARG A 418 -10.49 -10.11 -20.89
CA ARG A 418 -9.90 -9.45 -19.71
C ARG A 418 -10.86 -9.28 -18.54
N MET A 419 -12.18 -9.40 -18.75
CA MET A 419 -13.15 -9.32 -17.66
C MET A 419 -12.86 -10.32 -16.54
N LEU A 420 -12.40 -11.52 -16.86
CA LEU A 420 -12.11 -12.54 -15.85
C LEU A 420 -11.01 -12.09 -14.86
N PRO A 421 -9.78 -11.75 -15.30
CA PRO A 421 -8.75 -11.26 -14.36
C PRO A 421 -9.09 -9.90 -13.74
N GLU A 422 -9.81 -9.01 -14.42
CA GLU A 422 -10.20 -7.72 -13.86
C GLU A 422 -11.22 -7.87 -12.73
N LEU A 423 -12.22 -8.74 -12.87
CA LEU A 423 -13.19 -9.01 -11.81
C LEU A 423 -12.57 -9.85 -10.68
N ALA A 424 -11.57 -10.70 -10.97
CA ALA A 424 -10.78 -11.36 -9.95
C ALA A 424 -9.95 -10.35 -9.13
N ALA A 425 -9.31 -9.36 -9.78
CA ALA A 425 -8.59 -8.27 -9.12
C ALA A 425 -9.49 -7.46 -8.17
N LEU A 426 -10.78 -7.41 -8.44
CA LEU A 426 -11.79 -6.70 -7.65
C LEU A 426 -12.47 -7.60 -6.59
N GLY A 427 -12.09 -8.87 -6.48
CA GLY A 427 -12.67 -9.83 -5.53
C GLY A 427 -14.08 -10.29 -5.87
N CYS A 428 -14.51 -10.21 -7.12
CA CYS A 428 -15.87 -10.55 -7.56
C CYS A 428 -16.03 -12.07 -7.75
N MET A 429 -16.05 -12.83 -6.66
CA MET A 429 -16.06 -14.30 -6.68
C MET A 429 -17.20 -14.91 -7.50
N ASP A 430 -18.43 -14.39 -7.38
CA ASP A 430 -19.59 -14.92 -8.11
C ASP A 430 -19.47 -14.71 -9.61
N ALA A 431 -18.92 -13.57 -10.04
CA ALA A 431 -18.64 -13.28 -11.44
C ALA A 431 -17.55 -14.20 -12.00
N VAL A 432 -16.45 -14.38 -11.26
CA VAL A 432 -15.35 -15.30 -11.62
C VAL A 432 -15.89 -16.72 -11.76
N ARG A 433 -16.67 -17.20 -10.79
CA ARG A 433 -17.30 -18.51 -10.81
C ARG A 433 -18.19 -18.67 -12.05
N CYS A 434 -19.06 -17.70 -12.30
CA CYS A 434 -19.97 -17.73 -13.44
C CYS A 434 -19.22 -17.84 -14.77
N MET A 435 -18.18 -17.06 -14.98
CA MET A 435 -17.36 -17.07 -16.19
C MET A 435 -16.61 -18.39 -16.37
N VAL A 436 -15.93 -18.88 -15.33
CA VAL A 436 -15.15 -20.12 -15.38
C VAL A 436 -16.06 -21.34 -15.65
N GLU A 437 -17.21 -21.45 -14.97
CA GLU A 437 -18.17 -22.53 -15.18
C GLU A 437 -18.83 -22.50 -16.57
N LEU A 438 -18.85 -21.35 -17.25
CA LEU A 438 -19.29 -21.22 -18.64
C LEU A 438 -18.21 -21.61 -19.66
N GLY A 439 -16.97 -21.85 -19.23
CA GLY A 439 -15.85 -22.18 -20.11
C GLY A 439 -15.05 -20.98 -20.61
N TRP A 440 -15.01 -19.90 -19.83
CA TRP A 440 -14.13 -18.78 -20.12
C TRP A 440 -12.66 -19.23 -20.13
N PRO A 441 -11.80 -18.69 -21.03
CA PRO A 441 -10.38 -19.01 -21.02
C PRO A 441 -9.73 -18.61 -19.69
N ILE A 442 -9.41 -19.59 -18.84
CA ILE A 442 -8.99 -19.38 -17.45
C ILE A 442 -7.65 -18.64 -17.35
N ALA A 443 -6.76 -18.83 -18.33
CA ALA A 443 -5.46 -18.18 -18.41
C ALA A 443 -5.52 -16.79 -19.10
N ALA A 444 -6.72 -16.23 -19.34
CA ALA A 444 -6.85 -14.87 -19.84
C ALA A 444 -6.14 -13.86 -18.94
N ARG A 445 -5.42 -12.89 -19.54
CA ARG A 445 -4.63 -11.90 -18.82
C ARG A 445 -5.26 -10.51 -18.92
N GLY A 446 -5.08 -9.71 -17.88
CA GLY A 446 -5.61 -8.33 -17.83
C GLY A 446 -5.28 -7.64 -16.50
N GLY A 447 -5.99 -6.55 -16.24
CA GLY A 447 -5.70 -5.70 -15.09
C GLY A 447 -4.50 -4.77 -15.30
N ASP A 448 -4.06 -4.09 -14.24
CA ASP A 448 -3.01 -3.05 -14.31
C ASP A 448 -1.62 -3.61 -14.65
N TRP A 449 -1.37 -4.87 -14.39
CA TRP A 449 -0.08 -5.55 -14.54
C TRP A 449 -0.14 -6.78 -15.42
N ASP A 450 -1.16 -6.86 -16.28
CA ASP A 450 -1.37 -7.93 -17.27
C ASP A 450 -1.18 -9.32 -16.65
N ALA A 451 -2.02 -9.66 -15.69
CA ALA A 451 -1.96 -10.87 -14.90
C ALA A 451 -3.19 -11.76 -15.15
N SER A 452 -3.06 -13.08 -14.90
CA SER A 452 -4.20 -13.99 -14.89
C SER A 452 -5.08 -13.81 -13.66
N ALA A 453 -6.29 -14.36 -13.69
CA ALA A 453 -7.20 -14.36 -12.55
C ALA A 453 -6.58 -15.01 -11.31
N LEU A 454 -5.77 -16.07 -11.46
CA LEU A 454 -5.06 -16.71 -10.36
C LEU A 454 -4.01 -15.79 -9.75
N ASN A 455 -3.20 -15.12 -10.57
CA ASN A 455 -2.23 -14.11 -10.06
C ASN A 455 -2.95 -12.99 -9.30
N GLN A 456 -4.10 -12.51 -9.79
CA GLN A 456 -4.88 -11.48 -9.11
C GLN A 456 -5.44 -11.97 -7.76
N ALA A 457 -5.94 -13.19 -7.69
CA ALA A 457 -6.44 -13.80 -6.45
C ALA A 457 -5.32 -13.97 -5.41
N VAL A 458 -4.14 -14.46 -5.83
CA VAL A 458 -2.95 -14.62 -4.97
C VAL A 458 -2.46 -13.25 -4.47
N PHE A 459 -2.43 -12.23 -5.34
CA PHE A 459 -2.04 -10.87 -4.95
C PHE A 459 -2.94 -10.32 -3.83
N ARG A 460 -4.24 -10.56 -3.91
CA ARG A 460 -5.21 -10.14 -2.88
C ARG A 460 -5.15 -10.98 -1.60
N GLY A 461 -4.51 -12.14 -1.64
CA GLY A 461 -4.60 -13.14 -0.56
C GLY A 461 -5.99 -13.81 -0.50
N ASP A 462 -6.69 -13.89 -1.63
CA ASP A 462 -7.97 -14.58 -1.72
C ASP A 462 -7.75 -16.09 -1.93
N ALA A 463 -7.59 -16.80 -0.83
CA ALA A 463 -7.34 -18.24 -0.84
C ALA A 463 -8.51 -19.05 -1.40
N ALA A 464 -9.75 -18.58 -1.21
CA ALA A 464 -10.94 -19.26 -1.72
C ALA A 464 -11.01 -19.17 -3.25
N MET A 465 -10.79 -17.98 -3.81
CA MET A 465 -10.74 -17.77 -5.25
C MET A 465 -9.54 -18.48 -5.88
N SER A 466 -8.37 -18.45 -5.24
CA SER A 466 -7.17 -19.14 -5.70
C SER A 466 -7.40 -20.64 -5.84
N ARG A 467 -8.00 -21.26 -4.80
CA ARG A 467 -8.34 -22.69 -4.83
C ARG A 467 -9.34 -23.01 -5.93
N PHE A 468 -10.41 -22.23 -6.03
CA PHE A 468 -11.43 -22.41 -7.07
C PHE A 468 -10.83 -22.37 -8.49
N LEU A 469 -9.97 -21.38 -8.77
CA LEU A 469 -9.33 -21.25 -10.08
C LEU A 469 -8.39 -22.43 -10.38
N LEU A 470 -7.61 -22.87 -9.40
CA LEU A 470 -6.72 -24.02 -9.52
C LEU A 470 -7.50 -25.33 -9.77
N GLU A 471 -8.60 -25.55 -9.04
CA GLU A 471 -9.51 -26.69 -9.25
C GLU A 471 -10.12 -26.72 -10.68
N HIS A 472 -10.20 -25.56 -11.33
CA HIS A 472 -10.73 -25.42 -12.70
C HIS A 472 -9.64 -25.29 -13.77
N GLY A 473 -8.38 -25.58 -13.43
CA GLY A 473 -7.30 -25.74 -14.40
C GLY A 473 -6.35 -24.54 -14.56
N ALA A 474 -6.48 -23.49 -13.75
CA ALA A 474 -5.45 -22.45 -13.68
C ALA A 474 -4.11 -23.04 -13.22
N GLN A 475 -3.01 -22.50 -13.72
CA GLN A 475 -1.68 -23.03 -13.46
C GLN A 475 -0.87 -22.05 -12.62
N TRP A 476 -0.21 -22.52 -11.57
CA TRP A 476 0.65 -21.67 -10.72
C TRP A 476 1.82 -21.04 -11.50
N THR A 477 2.19 -21.61 -12.64
CA THR A 477 3.24 -21.14 -13.55
C THR A 477 2.82 -19.99 -14.47
N GLU A 478 1.56 -19.56 -14.44
CA GLU A 478 1.07 -18.44 -15.25
C GLU A 478 1.86 -17.16 -14.96
N LEU A 479 2.46 -16.57 -16.00
CA LEU A 479 3.26 -15.37 -15.90
C LEU A 479 2.39 -14.12 -16.02
N HIS A 480 2.76 -13.08 -15.26
CA HIS A 480 2.21 -11.73 -15.40
C HIS A 480 3.16 -10.79 -16.17
N GLY A 481 2.74 -9.55 -16.40
CA GLY A 481 3.46 -8.58 -17.24
C GLY A 481 4.88 -8.25 -16.78
N TYR A 482 5.20 -8.44 -15.51
CA TYR A 482 6.57 -8.29 -14.98
C TYR A 482 7.43 -9.56 -15.12
N GLY A 483 6.91 -10.62 -15.72
CA GLY A 483 7.67 -11.84 -16.03
C GLY A 483 7.82 -12.84 -14.89
N ASP A 484 7.08 -12.67 -13.77
CA ASP A 484 7.07 -13.63 -12.66
C ASP A 484 5.75 -14.42 -12.62
N ASN A 485 5.69 -15.50 -11.85
CA ASN A 485 4.55 -16.40 -11.71
C ASN A 485 3.82 -16.24 -10.36
N CYS A 486 2.88 -17.13 -10.05
CA CYS A 486 2.13 -17.06 -8.79
C CYS A 486 3.00 -17.20 -7.54
N ALA A 487 4.16 -17.87 -7.60
CA ALA A 487 5.09 -17.92 -6.46
C ALA A 487 5.72 -16.54 -6.20
N GLY A 488 6.15 -15.82 -7.24
CA GLY A 488 6.64 -14.45 -7.12
C GLY A 488 5.54 -13.47 -6.69
N THR A 489 4.33 -13.61 -7.23
CA THR A 489 3.17 -12.85 -6.76
C THR A 489 2.91 -13.07 -5.27
N LEU A 490 2.93 -14.31 -4.80
CA LEU A 490 2.77 -14.67 -3.38
C LEU A 490 3.89 -14.07 -2.53
N CYS A 491 5.14 -14.13 -3.01
CA CYS A 491 6.31 -13.54 -2.35
C CYS A 491 6.08 -12.04 -2.10
N TRP A 492 5.82 -11.29 -3.15
CA TRP A 492 5.62 -9.85 -3.07
C TRP A 492 4.43 -9.49 -2.19
N ALA A 493 3.27 -10.11 -2.43
CA ALA A 493 2.02 -9.78 -1.75
C ALA A 493 2.07 -10.11 -0.26
N SER A 494 2.61 -11.25 0.14
CA SER A 494 2.70 -11.65 1.54
C SER A 494 3.63 -10.75 2.37
N LEU A 495 4.68 -10.20 1.74
CA LEU A 495 5.61 -9.28 2.39
C LEU A 495 5.08 -7.85 2.47
N ASN A 496 4.43 -7.37 1.40
CA ASN A 496 3.98 -5.99 1.29
C ASN A 496 2.53 -5.80 1.78
N ARG A 497 1.76 -6.88 1.88
CA ARG A 497 0.37 -6.90 2.34
C ARG A 497 -0.44 -5.78 1.68
N PRO A 498 -0.61 -5.82 0.34
CA PRO A 498 -1.43 -4.83 -0.33
C PRO A 498 -2.80 -4.78 0.34
N GLU A 499 -3.38 -3.59 0.47
CA GLU A 499 -4.66 -3.41 1.16
C GLU A 499 -5.71 -4.34 0.54
N SER A 500 -6.11 -5.32 1.32
CA SER A 500 -7.19 -6.21 0.98
C SER A 500 -8.50 -5.56 1.47
N THR A 501 -9.50 -5.49 0.61
CA THR A 501 -10.87 -5.11 0.99
C THR A 501 -11.55 -6.17 1.87
N GLU A 502 -10.87 -7.31 2.11
CA GLU A 502 -11.37 -8.38 2.95
C GLU A 502 -11.27 -8.04 4.44
N PRO A 503 -12.32 -8.26 5.23
CA PRO A 503 -12.26 -8.12 6.68
C PRO A 503 -11.22 -9.07 7.27
N GLY A 504 -10.13 -8.53 7.80
CA GLY A 504 -9.04 -9.33 8.41
C GLY A 504 -7.76 -9.41 7.60
N GLY A 505 -7.71 -8.82 6.40
CA GLY A 505 -6.54 -8.88 5.52
C GLY A 505 -6.51 -10.12 4.62
N GLY A 506 -5.51 -10.24 3.74
CA GLY A 506 -5.36 -11.38 2.84
C GLY A 506 -4.89 -12.66 3.55
N ASP A 507 -5.40 -13.82 3.12
CA ASP A 507 -4.97 -15.16 3.56
C ASP A 507 -3.91 -15.72 2.59
N TRP A 508 -2.70 -15.16 2.63
CA TRP A 508 -1.59 -15.63 1.77
C TRP A 508 -1.07 -17.01 2.18
N LEU A 509 -1.26 -17.43 3.44
CA LEU A 509 -0.96 -18.80 3.86
C LEU A 509 -1.89 -19.80 3.18
N GLY A 510 -3.20 -19.51 3.15
CA GLY A 510 -4.18 -20.32 2.42
C GLY A 510 -3.93 -20.32 0.91
N CYS A 511 -3.46 -19.21 0.33
CA CYS A 511 -3.02 -19.17 -1.07
C CYS A 511 -1.82 -20.09 -1.32
N ALA A 512 -0.78 -20.04 -0.43
CA ALA A 512 0.38 -20.92 -0.53
C ALA A 512 -0.02 -22.39 -0.47
N GLN A 513 -0.89 -22.75 0.46
CA GLN A 513 -1.41 -24.13 0.56
C GLN A 513 -2.15 -24.55 -0.70
N ALA A 514 -3.02 -23.69 -1.25
CA ALA A 514 -3.74 -23.98 -2.48
C ALA A 514 -2.79 -24.20 -3.67
N LEU A 515 -1.72 -23.40 -3.79
CA LEU A 515 -0.72 -23.56 -4.85
C LEU A 515 0.04 -24.90 -4.72
N ILE A 516 0.44 -25.29 -3.49
CA ILE A 516 1.10 -26.58 -3.21
C ILE A 516 0.17 -27.76 -3.55
N ASP A 517 -1.08 -27.72 -3.09
CA ASP A 517 -2.08 -28.75 -3.31
C ASP A 517 -2.34 -28.98 -4.82
N HIS A 518 -2.03 -27.98 -5.67
CA HIS A 518 -2.22 -28.02 -7.12
C HIS A 518 -0.90 -27.98 -7.91
N GLY A 519 0.16 -28.55 -7.33
CA GLY A 519 1.38 -28.90 -8.05
C GLY A 519 2.51 -27.88 -8.04
N MET A 520 2.42 -26.81 -7.23
CA MET A 520 3.60 -26.00 -6.96
C MET A 520 4.58 -26.83 -6.11
N PRO A 521 5.86 -26.97 -6.53
CA PRO A 521 6.81 -27.79 -5.79
C PRO A 521 7.13 -27.14 -4.42
N LEU A 522 7.44 -28.00 -3.45
CA LEU A 522 7.98 -27.53 -2.18
C LEU A 522 9.31 -26.79 -2.41
N ALA A 523 9.52 -25.75 -1.62
CA ALA A 523 10.72 -24.95 -1.67
C ALA A 523 11.91 -25.67 -1.04
N ARG A 524 13.14 -25.18 -1.35
CA ARG A 524 14.38 -25.58 -0.69
C ARG A 524 15.03 -24.34 -0.09
N PRO A 525 15.75 -24.47 1.06
CA PRO A 525 16.53 -23.34 1.57
C PRO A 525 17.56 -22.88 0.55
N ASP A 526 17.73 -21.56 0.39
CA ASP A 526 18.79 -21.02 -0.46
C ASP A 526 20.13 -21.03 0.32
N PRO A 527 21.14 -21.80 -0.12
CA PRO A 527 22.43 -21.87 0.57
C PRO A 527 23.24 -20.57 0.48
N GLU A 528 22.96 -19.72 -0.52
CA GLU A 528 23.69 -18.48 -0.77
C GLU A 528 23.02 -17.26 -0.10
N ALA A 529 21.74 -17.35 0.24
CA ALA A 529 20.97 -16.24 0.81
C ALA A 529 20.15 -16.69 2.03
N PRO A 530 20.69 -16.59 3.26
CA PRO A 530 19.97 -16.94 4.46
C PRO A 530 18.61 -16.21 4.57
N GLY A 531 17.55 -16.98 4.85
CA GLY A 531 16.18 -16.45 4.91
C GLY A 531 15.44 -16.37 3.57
N CYS A 532 16.08 -16.77 2.47
CA CYS A 532 15.47 -17.01 1.17
C CYS A 532 15.24 -18.50 0.93
N VAL A 533 14.32 -18.79 0.04
CA VAL A 533 14.02 -20.15 -0.44
C VAL A 533 14.05 -20.18 -1.96
N LEU A 534 14.28 -21.37 -2.52
CA LEU A 534 14.26 -21.62 -3.96
C LEU A 534 13.00 -22.43 -4.31
N ILE A 535 12.18 -21.90 -5.22
CA ILE A 535 11.05 -22.58 -5.83
C ILE A 535 11.33 -22.67 -7.32
N ASP A 536 11.42 -23.88 -7.85
CA ASP A 536 11.76 -24.14 -9.26
C ASP A 536 12.98 -23.31 -9.77
N GLY A 537 14.01 -23.20 -8.93
CA GLY A 537 15.23 -22.44 -9.21
C GLY A 537 15.15 -20.94 -9.00
N SER A 538 13.97 -20.38 -8.76
CA SER A 538 13.77 -18.95 -8.51
C SER A 538 13.92 -18.63 -7.03
N ARG A 539 14.75 -17.60 -6.71
CA ARG A 539 14.98 -17.14 -5.35
C ARG A 539 13.80 -16.27 -4.89
N GLN A 540 13.19 -16.63 -3.75
CA GLN A 540 12.05 -15.93 -3.17
C GLN A 540 12.26 -15.76 -1.66
N ARG A 541 11.61 -14.74 -1.08
CA ARG A 541 11.58 -14.50 0.36
C ARG A 541 10.14 -14.38 0.83
N TYR A 542 9.80 -15.06 1.91
CA TYR A 542 8.44 -15.06 2.45
C TYR A 542 8.43 -14.72 3.95
N PRO A 543 7.29 -14.31 4.51
CA PRO A 543 7.05 -14.38 5.95
C PRO A 543 7.29 -15.79 6.48
N GLU A 544 7.75 -15.91 7.73
CA GLU A 544 8.20 -17.19 8.30
C GLU A 544 7.16 -18.31 8.19
N GLU A 545 5.90 -18.02 8.49
CA GLU A 545 4.81 -19.00 8.45
C GLU A 545 4.61 -19.59 7.03
N ILE A 546 4.71 -18.74 6.01
CA ILE A 546 4.61 -19.18 4.61
C ILE A 546 5.88 -19.92 4.20
N ALA A 547 7.06 -19.45 4.62
CA ALA A 547 8.32 -20.11 4.33
C ALA A 547 8.38 -21.52 4.96
N ASP A 548 7.95 -21.69 6.21
CA ASP A 548 7.88 -22.98 6.88
C ASP A 548 6.94 -23.95 6.14
N LEU A 549 5.75 -23.49 5.73
CA LEU A 549 4.82 -24.26 4.92
C LEU A 549 5.44 -24.70 3.58
N LEU A 550 6.06 -23.75 2.88
CA LEU A 550 6.70 -24.03 1.58
C LEU A 550 7.88 -24.98 1.68
N LEU A 551 8.61 -24.98 2.79
CA LEU A 551 9.72 -25.90 3.08
C LEU A 551 9.24 -27.30 3.54
N GLY A 552 7.95 -27.49 3.74
CA GLY A 552 7.40 -28.73 4.28
C GLY A 552 7.85 -28.99 5.73
N VAL A 553 8.21 -27.92 6.45
CA VAL A 553 8.48 -28.01 7.87
C VAL A 553 7.13 -28.03 8.56
N ASP A 554 6.67 -29.21 8.96
CA ASP A 554 5.47 -29.35 9.76
C ASP A 554 5.64 -28.47 11.00
N ALA A 555 4.61 -27.73 11.32
CA ALA A 555 4.52 -27.01 12.58
C ALA A 555 4.25 -28.04 13.71
N ASP A 556 5.27 -28.92 13.97
CA ASP A 556 5.28 -29.81 15.13
C ASP A 556 5.23 -29.03 16.45
#